data_eb3bc18b0996c52f285f4164640d4644
#
_entry.id   eb3bc18b0996c52f285f4164640d4644
#
_cell.length_a   1.000
_cell.length_b   1.000
_cell.length_c   1.000
_cell.angle_alpha   90.00
_cell.angle_beta   90.00
_cell.angle_gamma   90.00
#
_symmetry.space_group_name_H-M   'P 1'
#
loop_
_entity.id
_entity.type
_entity.pdbx_description
1 polymer ?
#
loop_
_entity_poly.entity_id
_entity_poly.type
_entity_poly.pdbx_seq_one_letter_code
_entity_poly.pdbx_strand_id
1 'polypeptide(L)'
;MPELGNGKKAICGNCKAELISGDSSGHPVTLSDAEFAERIRSGKWLVDFWAPWCGPCRMIAPVLDELASQRDDVRIGKLNVDENQRTAVQYRAMSIPLLVFFENGVEKGRVVGAVPKGHIEAAIRQYLG
;
A
#
# COMPACT_ATOMS: atom_id res chain seq x y z
N MET A 1 23.64 0.81 -17.51
CA MET A 1 22.77 0.59 -16.95
C MET A 1 22.82 0.40 -16.43
N PRO A 2 23.56 0.51 -16.80
CA PRO A 2 22.95 0.31 -16.23
C PRO A 2 22.96 0.20 -15.58
N GLU A 3 23.13 -0.09 -15.86
CA GLU A 3 22.40 -0.30 -15.22
C GLU A 3 22.09 -0.65 -14.57
N LEU A 4 23.14 -0.46 -15.26
CA LEU A 4 22.41 -0.77 -14.68
C LEU A 4 22.33 -1.14 -14.05
N GLY A 5 23.26 -1.05 -14.75
CA GLY A 5 22.38 -1.46 -14.21
C GLY A 5 22.34 -1.65 -13.55
N ASN A 6 22.57 -1.57 -13.65
CA ASN A 6 21.87 -1.80 -13.06
C ASN A 6 21.64 -1.86 -12.45
N GLY A 7 22.72 -1.79 -13.38
CA GLY A 7 21.82 -1.91 -12.99
C GLY A 7 21.73 -1.63 -12.45
N LYS A 8 21.77 -1.65 -12.57
CA LYS A 8 21.08 -1.43 -12.27
C LYS A 8 20.71 -1.09 -11.74
N LYS A 9 21.37 -1.01 -12.33
CA LYS A 9 20.53 -0.66 -12.01
C LYS A 9 20.03 -0.36 -11.48
N ALA A 10 20.81 -0.36 -12.11
CA ALA A 10 19.80 -0.23 -11.76
C ALA A 10 19.46 0.29 -11.28
N ILE A 11 19.84 0.62 -11.65
CA ILE A 11 18.87 0.92 -11.36
C ILE A 11 18.53 1.39 -10.89
N CYS A 12 18.99 1.44 -11.32
CA CYS A 12 18.02 1.58 -10.97
C CYS A 12 17.69 2.01 -10.68
N GLY A 13 18.30 1.99 -11.29
CA GLY A 13 17.25 2.06 -11.25
C GLY A 13 17.06 2.48 -11.03
N ASN A 14 17.03 2.78 -11.54
CA ASN A 14 16.14 2.92 -11.43
C ASN A 14 15.81 3.15 -11.41
N CYS A 15 15.77 2.83 -12.29
CA CYS A 15 14.88 2.75 -12.39
C CYS A 15 14.46 3.00 -12.57
N LYS A 16 14.28 2.93 -13.25
CA LYS A 16 13.42 2.94 -13.43
C LYS A 16 12.80 2.75 -13.58
N ALA A 17 13.04 2.70 -14.14
CA ALA A 17 12.12 2.40 -14.23
C ALA A 17 11.61 2.33 -14.34
N GLU A 18 11.30 2.27 -14.62
CA GLU A 18 10.57 2.06 -14.62
C GLU A 18 9.88 1.92 -14.70
N LEU A 19 9.57 1.82 -15.15
CA LEU A 19 8.79 1.63 -15.16
C LEU A 19 8.04 1.29 -15.06
N ILE A 20 7.63 1.05 -15.26
CA ILE A 20 6.85 0.71 -15.09
C ILE A 20 6.01 0.24 -14.82
N SER A 21 5.48 0.12 -15.03
CA SER A 21 4.60 -0.29 -14.59
C SER A 21 4.52 -0.83 -13.49
N GLY A 22 4.75 -1.03 -13.03
CA GLY A 22 4.71 -1.51 -12.15
C GLY A 22 4.67 -1.60 -11.22
N ASP A 23 4.92 -1.65 -11.49
CA ASP A 23 4.54 -1.45 -10.51
C ASP A 23 4.78 -2.18 -9.39
N SER A 24 4.51 -2.42 -8.64
CA SER A 24 4.34 -2.90 -7.35
C SER A 24 4.72 -4.31 -7.10
N SER A 25 5.42 -4.92 -8.00
CA SER A 25 5.76 -6.31 -7.83
C SER A 25 6.64 -6.51 -6.63
N GLY A 26 6.12 -7.15 -5.59
CA GLY A 26 6.86 -7.53 -4.41
C GLY A 26 7.00 -6.46 -3.33
N HIS A 27 6.46 -5.25 -3.56
CA HIS A 27 6.59 -4.16 -2.59
C HIS A 27 5.30 -3.39 -2.44
N PRO A 28 5.02 -2.83 -1.26
CA PRO A 28 3.94 -1.87 -1.13
C PRO A 28 4.22 -0.62 -1.97
N VAL A 29 3.16 -0.07 -2.54
CA VAL A 29 3.25 1.12 -3.38
C VAL A 29 3.04 2.35 -2.52
N THR A 30 3.93 3.35 -2.64
CA THR A 30 3.75 4.62 -1.93
C THR A 30 2.71 5.44 -2.67
N LEU A 31 1.67 5.84 -1.94
CA LEU A 31 0.57 6.62 -2.49
C LEU A 31 0.60 8.04 -1.96
N SER A 32 0.05 8.98 -2.72
CA SER A 32 -0.01 10.37 -2.32
C SER A 32 -1.36 10.98 -2.69
N ASP A 33 -1.67 12.14 -2.09
CA ASP A 33 -2.92 12.87 -2.40
C ASP A 33 -3.10 13.08 -3.90
N ALA A 34 -2.00 13.35 -4.61
CA ALA A 34 -2.07 13.72 -6.02
C ALA A 34 -2.56 12.58 -6.90
N GLU A 35 -2.29 11.34 -6.54
CA GLU A 35 -2.56 10.20 -7.42
C GLU A 35 -3.44 9.13 -6.79
N PHE A 36 -3.87 9.33 -5.55
CA PHE A 36 -4.55 8.29 -4.79
C PHE A 36 -5.77 7.74 -5.55
N ALA A 37 -6.68 8.63 -5.91
CA ALA A 37 -7.92 8.22 -6.56
C ALA A 37 -7.67 7.48 -7.86
N GLU A 38 -6.67 7.93 -8.59
CA GLU A 38 -6.30 7.32 -9.85
C GLU A 38 -5.73 5.93 -9.67
N ARG A 39 -4.88 5.77 -8.65
CA ARG A 39 -4.21 4.50 -8.40
C ARG A 39 -5.17 3.41 -7.98
N ILE A 40 -6.09 3.72 -7.08
CA ILE A 40 -7.01 2.71 -6.55
C ILE A 40 -8.22 2.48 -7.44
N ARG A 41 -8.34 3.21 -8.56
CA ARG A 41 -9.51 3.20 -9.40
C ARG A 41 -9.82 1.83 -10.00
N SER A 42 -8.83 0.99 -10.20
CA SER A 42 -9.05 -0.34 -10.76
C SER A 42 -8.31 -1.38 -9.95
N GLY A 43 -8.91 -2.57 -9.88
CA GLY A 43 -8.31 -3.69 -9.18
C GLY A 43 -8.59 -3.67 -7.70
N LYS A 44 -7.96 -4.61 -7.00
CA LYS A 44 -8.13 -4.77 -5.55
C LYS A 44 -6.94 -4.18 -4.83
N TRP A 45 -7.22 -3.35 -3.83
CA TRP A 45 -6.19 -2.64 -3.08
C TRP A 45 -6.40 -2.77 -1.58
N LEU A 46 -5.30 -2.93 -0.86
CA LEU A 46 -5.23 -2.79 0.58
C LEU A 46 -4.33 -1.60 0.86
N VAL A 47 -4.88 -0.53 1.42
CA VAL A 47 -4.13 0.70 1.66
C VAL A 47 -3.91 0.89 3.16
N ASP A 48 -2.66 1.07 3.54
CA ASP A 48 -2.23 1.30 4.91
C ASP A 48 -2.04 2.80 5.14
N PHE A 49 -2.90 3.40 5.95
CA PHE A 49 -2.74 4.79 6.38
C PHE A 49 -1.85 4.77 7.62
N TRP A 50 -0.69 5.40 7.53
CA TRP A 50 0.35 5.29 8.56
C TRP A 50 1.07 6.60 8.77
N ALA A 51 1.90 6.67 9.81
CA ALA A 51 2.77 7.82 10.06
C ALA A 51 4.10 7.34 10.63
N PRO A 52 5.19 8.09 10.39
CA PRO A 52 6.51 7.66 10.87
C PRO A 52 6.62 7.56 12.39
N TRP A 53 5.84 8.39 13.11
CA TRP A 53 5.87 8.41 14.58
C TRP A 53 4.99 7.33 15.20
N CYS A 54 4.27 6.59 14.40
CA CYS A 54 3.30 5.62 14.90
C CYS A 54 3.98 4.26 15.10
N GLY A 55 4.15 3.87 16.37
CA GLY A 55 4.77 2.59 16.71
C GLY A 55 4.04 1.39 16.13
N PRO A 56 2.70 1.27 16.37
CA PRO A 56 1.95 0.15 15.80
C PRO A 56 2.01 0.09 14.27
N CYS A 57 2.07 1.25 13.60
CA CYS A 57 2.21 1.27 12.14
C CYS A 57 3.51 0.59 11.71
N ARG A 58 4.58 0.82 12.47
CA ARG A 58 5.87 0.22 12.15
C ARG A 58 5.89 -1.27 12.45
N MET A 59 5.07 -1.71 13.39
CA MET A 59 4.97 -3.13 13.72
C MET A 59 4.35 -3.95 12.60
N ILE A 60 3.39 -3.39 11.86
CA ILE A 60 2.76 -4.14 10.78
C ILE A 60 3.43 -3.94 9.43
N ALA A 61 4.39 -3.01 9.34
CA ALA A 61 5.06 -2.76 8.07
C ALA A 61 5.70 -4.03 7.49
N PRO A 62 6.44 -4.85 8.28
CA PRO A 62 6.99 -6.09 7.72
C PRO A 62 5.93 -7.07 7.23
N VAL A 63 4.77 -7.10 7.91
CA VAL A 63 3.68 -7.96 7.50
C VAL A 63 3.14 -7.53 6.14
N LEU A 64 3.00 -6.24 5.94
CA LEU A 64 2.53 -5.71 4.66
C LEU A 64 3.55 -5.94 3.55
N ASP A 65 4.84 -5.81 3.86
CA ASP A 65 5.90 -6.14 2.91
C ASP A 65 5.81 -7.59 2.48
N GLU A 66 5.59 -8.47 3.45
CA GLU A 66 5.47 -9.89 3.20
C GLU A 66 4.26 -10.21 2.33
N LEU A 67 3.11 -9.60 2.65
CA LEU A 67 1.90 -9.79 1.85
C LEU A 67 2.10 -9.30 0.43
N ALA A 68 2.75 -8.15 0.26
CA ALA A 68 3.01 -7.61 -1.06
C ALA A 68 3.86 -8.55 -1.90
N SER A 69 4.81 -9.26 -1.26
CA SER A 69 5.68 -10.19 -1.99
C SER A 69 5.00 -11.53 -2.26
N GLN A 70 4.01 -11.90 -1.47
CA GLN A 70 3.34 -13.20 -1.58
C GLN A 70 2.09 -13.17 -2.43
N ARG A 71 1.46 -12.02 -2.58
CA ARG A 71 0.17 -11.91 -3.24
C ARG A 71 0.25 -10.98 -4.44
N ASP A 72 -0.27 -11.43 -5.57
CA ASP A 72 -0.38 -10.61 -6.76
C ASP A 72 -1.85 -10.30 -7.10
N ASP A 73 -2.78 -10.84 -6.31
CA ASP A 73 -4.21 -10.61 -6.52
C ASP A 73 -4.69 -9.31 -5.85
N VAL A 74 -3.92 -8.80 -4.90
CA VAL A 74 -4.25 -7.56 -4.18
C VAL A 74 -2.99 -6.70 -4.14
N ARG A 75 -3.12 -5.43 -4.49
CA ARG A 75 -2.02 -4.49 -4.39
C ARG A 75 -2.01 -3.87 -3.00
N ILE A 76 -0.81 -3.75 -2.44
CA ILE A 76 -0.64 -3.15 -1.13
C ILE A 76 -0.12 -1.74 -1.31
N GLY A 77 -0.87 -0.75 -0.78
CA GLY A 77 -0.45 0.64 -0.86
C GLY A 77 -0.20 1.20 0.53
N LYS A 78 0.66 2.20 0.63
CA LYS A 78 0.95 2.90 1.89
C LYS A 78 0.79 4.38 1.67
N LEU A 79 0.07 5.03 2.59
CA LEU A 79 -0.16 6.47 2.52
C LEU A 79 0.23 7.11 3.84
N ASN A 80 1.25 7.98 3.79
CA ASN A 80 1.71 8.71 4.97
C ASN A 80 0.72 9.83 5.26
N VAL A 81 0.00 9.74 6.39
CA VAL A 81 -1.06 10.71 6.69
C VAL A 81 -0.52 12.10 6.97
N ASP A 82 0.74 12.21 7.44
CA ASP A 82 1.33 13.52 7.71
C ASP A 82 1.58 14.30 6.42
N GLU A 83 1.93 13.60 5.36
CA GLU A 83 2.25 14.22 4.08
C GLU A 83 1.06 14.27 3.14
N ASN A 84 -0.02 13.55 3.46
CA ASN A 84 -1.16 13.41 2.56
C ASN A 84 -2.46 13.56 3.34
N GLN A 85 -2.61 14.73 3.94
CA GLN A 85 -3.71 14.99 4.85
C GLN A 85 -5.07 15.00 4.19
N ARG A 86 -5.12 15.38 2.90
CA ARG A 86 -6.39 15.43 2.18
C ARG A 86 -7.03 14.05 2.10
N THR A 87 -6.26 13.06 1.69
CA THR A 87 -6.77 11.68 1.59
C THR A 87 -7.06 11.12 2.98
N ALA A 88 -6.20 11.43 3.96
CA ALA A 88 -6.41 10.96 5.32
C ALA A 88 -7.74 11.47 5.88
N VAL A 89 -8.05 12.73 5.65
CA VAL A 89 -9.31 13.33 6.10
C VAL A 89 -10.49 12.73 5.34
N GLN A 90 -10.33 12.54 4.03
CA GLN A 90 -11.38 11.99 3.19
C GLN A 90 -11.85 10.62 3.70
N TYR A 91 -10.93 9.79 4.16
CA TYR A 91 -11.27 8.46 4.65
C TYR A 91 -11.30 8.37 6.16
N ARG A 92 -11.25 9.52 6.83
CA ARG A 92 -11.35 9.62 8.29
C ARG A 92 -10.33 8.73 8.99
N ALA A 93 -9.07 8.88 8.58
CA ALA A 93 -7.97 8.10 9.15
C ALA A 93 -7.57 8.71 10.49
N MET A 94 -8.47 8.62 11.48
CA MET A 94 -8.25 9.21 12.79
C MET A 94 -7.51 8.29 13.73
N SER A 95 -7.59 6.99 13.49
CA SER A 95 -6.84 5.99 14.26
C SER A 95 -5.96 5.22 13.29
N ILE A 96 -4.65 5.24 13.51
CA ILE A 96 -3.71 4.57 12.63
C ILE A 96 -2.94 3.52 13.42
N PRO A 97 -2.49 2.43 12.78
CA PRO A 97 -2.66 2.15 11.35
C PRO A 97 -4.12 1.86 10.99
N LEU A 98 -4.52 2.33 9.82
CA LEU A 98 -5.84 2.07 9.30
C LEU A 98 -5.67 1.36 7.96
N LEU A 99 -6.23 0.17 7.86
CA LEU A 99 -6.17 -0.62 6.63
C LEU A 99 -7.53 -0.53 5.94
N VAL A 100 -7.55 0.07 4.75
CA VAL A 100 -8.79 0.23 3.99
C VAL A 100 -8.70 -0.62 2.74
N PHE A 101 -9.76 -1.37 2.48
CA PHE A 101 -9.82 -2.31 1.37
C PHE A 101 -10.68 -1.72 0.26
N PHE A 102 -10.10 -1.62 -0.94
CA PHE A 102 -10.78 -1.05 -2.10
C PHE A 102 -10.89 -2.06 -3.23
N GLU A 103 -11.99 -1.99 -3.96
CA GLU A 103 -12.11 -2.72 -5.21
C GLU A 103 -12.69 -1.76 -6.24
N ASN A 104 -11.93 -1.52 -7.30
CA ASN A 104 -12.31 -0.60 -8.38
C ASN A 104 -12.70 0.78 -7.86
N GLY A 105 -11.93 1.25 -6.87
CA GLY A 105 -12.12 2.58 -6.30
C GLY A 105 -13.14 2.67 -5.19
N VAL A 106 -13.84 1.59 -4.90
CA VAL A 106 -14.90 1.57 -3.88
C VAL A 106 -14.39 0.94 -2.60
N GLU A 107 -14.58 1.63 -1.48
CA GLU A 107 -14.21 1.07 -0.18
C GLU A 107 -15.12 -0.09 0.17
N LYS A 108 -14.52 -1.26 0.40
CA LYS A 108 -15.26 -2.48 0.73
C LYS A 108 -15.24 -2.79 2.21
N GLY A 109 -14.28 -2.28 2.94
CA GLY A 109 -14.16 -2.50 4.38
C GLY A 109 -12.90 -1.88 4.92
N ARG A 110 -12.75 -1.93 6.26
CA ARG A 110 -11.55 -1.40 6.90
C ARG A 110 -11.26 -2.14 8.19
N VAL A 111 -9.98 -2.12 8.57
CA VAL A 111 -9.50 -2.70 9.81
C VAL A 111 -8.63 -1.67 10.49
N VAL A 112 -8.85 -1.45 11.79
CA VAL A 112 -8.09 -0.48 12.57
C VAL A 112 -7.12 -1.22 13.49
N GLY A 113 -5.87 -0.77 13.50
CA GLY A 113 -4.88 -1.26 14.44
C GLY A 113 -3.91 -2.25 13.84
N ALA A 114 -2.85 -2.57 14.60
CA ALA A 114 -1.80 -3.49 14.17
C ALA A 114 -2.25 -4.91 14.46
N VAL A 115 -3.04 -5.45 13.54
CA VAL A 115 -3.58 -6.82 13.70
C VAL A 115 -2.61 -7.85 13.13
N PRO A 116 -2.72 -9.12 13.54
CA PRO A 116 -1.85 -10.17 13.01
C PRO A 116 -2.09 -10.42 11.52
N LYS A 117 -1.08 -11.00 10.87
CA LYS A 117 -1.16 -11.30 9.44
C LYS A 117 -2.38 -12.13 9.07
N GLY A 118 -2.70 -13.13 9.89
CA GLY A 118 -3.86 -13.98 9.62
C GLY A 118 -5.16 -13.20 9.60
N HIS A 119 -5.26 -12.19 10.46
CA HIS A 119 -6.43 -11.32 10.50
C HIS A 119 -6.54 -10.51 9.20
N ILE A 120 -5.40 -10.00 8.74
CA ILE A 120 -5.37 -9.23 7.49
C ILE A 120 -5.77 -10.12 6.32
N GLU A 121 -5.25 -11.34 6.27
CA GLU A 121 -5.60 -12.28 5.21
C GLU A 121 -7.09 -12.63 5.23
N ALA A 122 -7.65 -12.80 6.42
CA ALA A 122 -9.08 -13.07 6.55
C ALA A 122 -9.90 -11.88 6.06
N ALA A 123 -9.44 -10.67 6.36
CA ALA A 123 -10.13 -9.46 5.92
C ALA A 123 -10.07 -9.32 4.39
N ILE A 124 -8.93 -9.68 3.79
CA ILE A 124 -8.83 -9.68 2.33
C ILE A 124 -9.88 -10.62 1.73
N ARG A 125 -10.00 -11.81 2.29
CA ARG A 125 -11.00 -12.75 1.79
C ARG A 125 -12.41 -12.23 2.00
N GLN A 126 -12.65 -11.59 3.12
CA GLN A 126 -13.99 -11.09 3.46
C GLN A 126 -14.41 -9.94 2.56
N TYR A 127 -13.52 -8.99 2.33
CA TYR A 127 -13.86 -7.76 1.64
C TYR A 127 -13.54 -7.79 0.14
N LEU A 128 -12.52 -8.54 -0.25
CA LEU A 128 -12.02 -8.53 -1.63
C LEU A 128 -12.08 -9.91 -2.27
N GLY A 129 -12.48 -10.91 -1.53
CA GLY A 129 -12.65 -12.24 -2.07
C GLY A 129 -13.95 -12.35 -2.86
#